data_9fb2251d58129779ad877096b7fdbfb7
#
_entry.id   9fb2251d58129779ad877096b7fdbfb7
#
_cell.length_a   1.000
_cell.length_b   1.000
_cell.length_c   1.000
_cell.angle_alpha   90.00
_cell.angle_beta   90.00
_cell.angle_gamma   90.00
#
_symmetry.space_group_name_H-M   'P 1'
#
loop_
_entity.id
_entity.type
_entity.pdbx_description
1 polymer ?
#
loop_
_entity_poly.entity_id
_entity_poly.type
_entity_poly.pdbx_seq_one_letter_code
_entity_poly.pdbx_strand_id
1 'polypeptide(L)'
;MAAACSRNNDKVIAKVGSEKITESYLHQKLEEIAPNAQTYLATKPGRKQFLEILINEKLMILAARKSDTARSGDYKSRVSVMEGELKSKLEYYKDYILAKMWVEELRRDKIKVTDAELEDYYAKTPYEITVEHIVMPTYEEAEAALKKIKAGAGFARIAKESSLDKDNVRLPPVMYGEFMPELEEMAFKMRPGEVQGVVKTGLGYHILKKISQTKPPLAQVKERVLRILEKKKFDAYLARFQAKTKVEVLDENYK
;
A
#
# COMPACT_ATOMS: atom_id res chain seq x y z
N MET A 1 16.00 3.89 -28.87
CA MET A 1 16.99 4.87 -28.41
C MET A 1 18.09 4.12 -27.71
N ALA A 2 19.31 4.13 -28.25
CA ALA A 2 20.45 3.41 -27.71
C ALA A 2 20.85 4.05 -26.36
N ALA A 3 20.84 3.26 -25.29
CA ALA A 3 21.43 3.65 -24.04
C ALA A 3 22.95 3.78 -24.26
N ALA A 4 23.42 5.01 -24.33
CA ALA A 4 24.84 5.30 -24.35
C ALA A 4 25.40 4.84 -23.00
N CYS A 5 26.13 3.72 -23.01
CA CYS A 5 27.10 3.40 -21.96
C CYS A 5 28.12 4.53 -21.92
N SER A 6 27.90 5.58 -21.13
CA SER A 6 28.96 6.49 -20.77
C SER A 6 29.99 5.63 -20.00
N ARG A 7 31.15 5.39 -20.61
CA ARG A 7 32.32 4.95 -19.87
C ARG A 7 32.58 6.02 -18.84
N ASN A 8 32.09 5.78 -17.64
CA ASN A 8 32.33 6.64 -16.50
C ASN A 8 33.84 6.63 -16.26
N ASN A 9 34.52 7.70 -16.62
CA ASN A 9 35.95 7.90 -16.40
C ASN A 9 36.13 8.29 -14.91
N ASP A 10 35.62 7.42 -14.01
CA ASP A 10 35.59 7.65 -12.58
C ASP A 10 37.03 7.66 -12.05
N LYS A 11 37.41 8.80 -11.52
CA LYS A 11 38.78 9.04 -11.07
C LYS A 11 39.20 8.09 -9.96
N VAL A 12 40.21 7.26 -10.22
CA VAL A 12 40.82 6.40 -9.19
C VAL A 12 41.65 7.27 -8.26
N ILE A 13 41.27 7.30 -6.98
CA ILE A 13 41.93 8.10 -5.93
C ILE A 13 42.85 7.30 -5.03
N ALA A 14 42.67 5.98 -4.96
CA ALA A 14 43.59 5.08 -4.29
C ALA A 14 43.52 3.67 -4.88
N LYS A 15 44.56 2.86 -4.61
CA LYS A 15 44.62 1.42 -4.91
C LYS A 15 45.01 0.67 -3.63
N VAL A 16 44.32 -0.43 -3.35
CA VAL A 16 44.60 -1.32 -2.21
C VAL A 16 44.74 -2.74 -2.77
N GLY A 17 45.96 -3.17 -3.01
CA GLY A 17 46.24 -4.39 -3.79
C GLY A 17 45.69 -4.23 -5.23
N SER A 18 44.82 -5.15 -5.67
CA SER A 18 44.14 -5.10 -6.97
C SER A 18 42.87 -4.24 -6.99
N GLU A 19 42.37 -3.86 -5.83
CA GLU A 19 41.11 -3.09 -5.72
C GLU A 19 41.37 -1.58 -5.89
N LYS A 20 40.41 -0.90 -6.50
CA LYS A 20 40.45 0.55 -6.71
C LYS A 20 39.42 1.22 -5.81
N ILE A 21 39.78 2.36 -5.25
CA ILE A 21 38.86 3.31 -4.62
C ILE A 21 38.75 4.48 -5.57
N THR A 22 37.53 4.76 -6.01
CA THR A 22 37.23 5.84 -6.92
C THR A 22 36.56 7.02 -6.17
N GLU A 23 36.51 8.17 -6.82
CA GLU A 23 35.90 9.36 -6.23
C GLU A 23 34.39 9.17 -6.02
N SER A 24 33.69 8.53 -6.97
CA SER A 24 32.26 8.21 -6.82
C SER A 24 32.03 7.20 -5.68
N TYR A 25 32.87 6.17 -5.53
CA TYR A 25 32.76 5.23 -4.43
C TYR A 25 32.92 5.93 -3.07
N LEU A 26 33.86 6.87 -2.96
CA LEU A 26 34.06 7.64 -1.72
C LEU A 26 32.82 8.48 -1.38
N HIS A 27 32.20 9.15 -2.38
CA HIS A 27 30.98 9.91 -2.18
C HIS A 27 29.80 9.02 -1.78
N GLN A 28 29.60 7.92 -2.50
CA GLN A 28 28.55 6.95 -2.17
C GLN A 28 28.67 6.42 -0.73
N LYS A 29 29.89 6.04 -0.33
CA LYS A 29 30.13 5.55 1.03
C LYS A 29 29.88 6.60 2.11
N LEU A 30 30.18 7.86 1.84
CA LEU A 30 29.86 8.92 2.78
C LEU A 30 28.34 9.08 2.94
N GLU A 31 27.59 9.05 1.85
CA GLU A 31 26.12 9.14 1.88
C GLU A 31 25.49 7.97 2.66
N GLU A 32 26.04 6.75 2.52
CA GLU A 32 25.59 5.57 3.26
C GLU A 32 25.85 5.68 4.77
N ILE A 33 27.01 6.20 5.18
CA ILE A 33 27.45 6.21 6.59
C ILE A 33 26.98 7.47 7.33
N ALA A 34 26.97 8.60 6.64
CA ALA A 34 26.70 9.91 7.24
C ALA A 34 26.02 10.87 6.22
N PRO A 35 24.71 10.70 5.96
CA PRO A 35 23.98 11.50 4.95
C PRO A 35 24.12 13.01 5.12
N ASN A 36 24.39 13.48 6.33
CA ASN A 36 24.53 14.91 6.67
C ASN A 36 25.98 15.40 6.72
N ALA A 37 26.97 14.55 6.42
CA ALA A 37 28.38 14.89 6.58
C ALA A 37 29.08 15.31 5.26
N GLN A 38 28.31 15.77 4.27
CA GLN A 38 28.88 16.23 2.99
C GLN A 38 29.92 17.37 3.16
N THR A 39 29.75 18.22 4.18
CA THR A 39 30.71 19.24 4.56
C THR A 39 32.09 18.68 4.96
N TYR A 40 32.14 17.41 5.41
CA TYR A 40 33.37 16.73 5.77
C TYR A 40 34.29 16.53 4.56
N LEU A 41 33.72 16.22 3.40
CA LEU A 41 34.45 16.09 2.14
C LEU A 41 34.81 17.44 1.51
N ALA A 42 34.25 18.55 1.98
CA ALA A 42 34.58 19.88 1.47
C ALA A 42 36.04 20.25 1.78
N THR A 43 36.61 19.73 2.85
CA THR A 43 37.97 20.03 3.27
C THR A 43 38.97 18.97 2.81
N LYS A 44 40.22 19.35 2.52
CA LYS A 44 41.28 18.40 2.17
C LYS A 44 41.60 17.43 3.31
N PRO A 45 41.73 17.85 4.59
CA PRO A 45 41.90 16.94 5.72
C PRO A 45 40.76 15.93 5.86
N GLY A 46 39.49 16.36 5.75
CA GLY A 46 38.33 15.47 5.83
C GLY A 46 38.35 14.40 4.75
N ARG A 47 38.60 14.79 3.49
CA ARG A 47 38.73 13.84 2.38
C ARG A 47 39.82 12.81 2.64
N LYS A 48 41.00 13.28 3.14
CA LYS A 48 42.12 12.38 3.47
C LYS A 48 41.74 11.37 4.57
N GLN A 49 41.17 11.83 5.65
CA GLN A 49 40.78 10.99 6.77
C GLN A 49 39.69 9.97 6.35
N PHE A 50 38.73 10.37 5.56
CA PHE A 50 37.68 9.45 5.09
C PHE A 50 38.26 8.43 4.11
N LEU A 51 39.17 8.82 3.22
CA LEU A 51 39.88 7.90 2.35
C LEU A 51 40.70 6.88 3.14
N GLU A 52 41.37 7.26 4.25
CA GLU A 52 42.10 6.34 5.14
C GLU A 52 41.15 5.30 5.77
N ILE A 53 39.92 5.69 6.15
CA ILE A 53 38.89 4.76 6.64
C ILE A 53 38.55 3.73 5.56
N LEU A 54 38.32 4.16 4.33
CA LEU A 54 38.00 3.26 3.22
C LEU A 54 39.16 2.33 2.84
N ILE A 55 40.39 2.82 2.93
CA ILE A 55 41.59 2.01 2.72
C ILE A 55 41.67 0.91 3.78
N ASN A 56 41.47 1.27 5.05
CA ASN A 56 41.52 0.29 6.17
C ASN A 56 40.41 -0.75 6.04
N GLU A 57 39.15 -0.33 5.65
CA GLU A 57 38.07 -1.26 5.34
C GLU A 57 38.47 -2.27 4.25
N LYS A 58 39.05 -1.78 3.15
CA LYS A 58 39.51 -2.64 2.05
C LYS A 58 40.63 -3.59 2.48
N LEU A 59 41.59 -3.14 3.30
CA LEU A 59 42.62 -3.96 3.86
C LEU A 59 42.06 -5.08 4.74
N MET A 60 41.10 -4.76 5.61
CA MET A 60 40.44 -5.79 6.44
C MET A 60 39.72 -6.83 5.58
N ILE A 61 38.96 -6.39 4.54
CA ILE A 61 38.29 -7.32 3.62
C ILE A 61 39.31 -8.22 2.88
N LEU A 62 40.40 -7.65 2.40
CA LEU A 62 41.45 -8.43 1.72
C LEU A 62 42.13 -9.43 2.66
N ALA A 63 42.37 -9.06 3.91
CA ALA A 63 42.91 -9.98 4.94
C ALA A 63 41.87 -11.08 5.25
N ALA A 64 40.62 -10.74 5.46
CA ALA A 64 39.55 -11.70 5.72
C ALA A 64 39.39 -12.72 4.58
N ARG A 65 39.44 -12.28 3.31
CA ARG A 65 39.36 -13.16 2.14
C ARG A 65 40.50 -14.19 2.08
N LYS A 66 41.67 -13.88 2.65
CA LYS A 66 42.81 -14.78 2.73
C LYS A 66 42.77 -15.69 3.96
N SER A 67 41.91 -15.40 4.92
CA SER A 67 41.81 -16.16 6.17
C SER A 67 40.93 -17.41 6.04
N ASP A 68 40.95 -18.25 7.06
CA ASP A 68 40.08 -19.43 7.16
C ASP A 68 38.60 -19.04 7.31
N THR A 69 38.32 -17.84 7.81
CA THR A 69 36.95 -17.30 7.92
C THR A 69 36.23 -17.32 6.59
N ALA A 70 36.89 -16.91 5.49
CA ALA A 70 36.29 -16.91 4.15
C ALA A 70 35.95 -18.32 3.63
N ARG A 71 36.58 -19.35 4.17
CA ARG A 71 36.34 -20.76 3.81
C ARG A 71 35.41 -21.46 4.79
N SER A 72 35.09 -20.84 5.90
CA SER A 72 34.25 -21.43 6.96
C SER A 72 32.82 -21.74 6.49
N GLY A 73 32.25 -22.79 7.07
CA GLY A 73 30.86 -23.16 6.83
C GLY A 73 29.90 -22.08 7.33
N ASP A 74 30.20 -21.41 8.43
CA ASP A 74 29.40 -20.32 9.00
C ASP A 74 29.31 -19.12 8.04
N TYR A 75 30.46 -18.68 7.49
CA TYR A 75 30.47 -17.60 6.49
C TYR A 75 29.62 -17.96 5.27
N LYS A 76 29.83 -19.15 4.70
CA LYS A 76 29.08 -19.62 3.53
C LYS A 76 27.55 -19.71 3.81
N SER A 77 27.18 -20.21 4.98
CA SER A 77 25.78 -20.30 5.39
C SER A 77 25.13 -18.92 5.51
N ARG A 78 25.78 -17.97 6.16
CA ARG A 78 25.27 -16.59 6.29
C ARG A 78 25.12 -15.89 4.94
N VAL A 79 26.10 -16.07 4.05
CA VAL A 79 26.03 -15.53 2.68
C VAL A 79 24.85 -16.15 1.91
N SER A 80 24.71 -17.48 1.96
CA SER A 80 23.61 -18.19 1.28
C SER A 80 22.22 -17.74 1.75
N VAL A 81 22.05 -17.54 3.07
CA VAL A 81 20.79 -16.99 3.61
C VAL A 81 20.50 -15.60 3.05
N MET A 82 21.51 -14.71 3.09
CA MET A 82 21.38 -13.35 2.57
C MET A 82 21.09 -13.33 1.06
N GLU A 83 21.76 -14.16 0.27
CA GLU A 83 21.52 -14.29 -1.17
C GLU A 83 20.08 -14.75 -1.45
N GLY A 84 19.57 -15.71 -0.67
CA GLY A 84 18.17 -16.18 -0.75
C GLY A 84 17.17 -15.06 -0.46
N GLU A 85 17.38 -14.29 0.59
CA GLU A 85 16.53 -13.17 0.96
C GLU A 85 16.54 -12.08 -0.12
N LEU A 86 17.73 -11.71 -0.62
CA LEU A 86 17.86 -10.71 -1.68
C LEU A 86 17.20 -11.17 -2.98
N LYS A 87 17.36 -12.44 -3.33
CA LYS A 87 16.71 -13.03 -4.51
C LYS A 87 15.19 -12.97 -4.38
N SER A 88 14.64 -13.36 -3.25
CA SER A 88 13.20 -13.31 -2.99
C SER A 88 12.65 -11.88 -3.06
N LYS A 89 13.36 -10.91 -2.47
CA LYS A 89 13.02 -9.50 -2.58
C LYS A 89 13.05 -8.99 -4.01
N LEU A 90 14.08 -9.40 -4.78
CA LEU A 90 14.20 -8.98 -6.18
C LEU A 90 13.02 -9.49 -7.03
N GLU A 91 12.64 -10.77 -6.88
CA GLU A 91 11.49 -11.33 -7.59
C GLU A 91 10.19 -10.61 -7.18
N TYR A 92 9.98 -10.36 -5.90
CA TYR A 92 8.83 -9.57 -5.43
C TYR A 92 8.77 -8.17 -6.09
N TYR A 93 9.90 -7.47 -6.17
CA TYR A 93 9.94 -6.16 -6.81
C TYR A 93 9.72 -6.22 -8.33
N LYS A 94 10.19 -7.25 -8.99
CA LYS A 94 9.91 -7.46 -10.43
C LYS A 94 8.42 -7.62 -10.68
N ASP A 95 7.76 -8.49 -9.90
CA ASP A 95 6.32 -8.71 -10.01
C ASP A 95 5.53 -7.43 -9.69
N TYR A 96 5.92 -6.71 -8.64
CA TYR A 96 5.32 -5.43 -8.28
C TYR A 96 5.43 -4.40 -9.42
N ILE A 97 6.61 -4.25 -10.02
CA ILE A 97 6.83 -3.31 -11.12
C ILE A 97 6.00 -3.72 -12.34
N LEU A 98 6.01 -5.01 -12.67
CA LEU A 98 5.24 -5.56 -13.79
C LEU A 98 3.74 -5.29 -13.61
N ALA A 99 3.19 -5.62 -12.44
CA ALA A 99 1.78 -5.38 -12.13
C ALA A 99 1.44 -3.88 -12.18
N LYS A 100 2.30 -3.02 -11.63
CA LYS A 100 2.11 -1.58 -11.66
C LYS A 100 2.07 -1.03 -13.09
N MET A 101 3.05 -1.39 -13.92
CA MET A 101 3.12 -0.96 -15.32
C MET A 101 1.91 -1.45 -16.11
N TRP A 102 1.49 -2.68 -15.88
CA TRP A 102 0.31 -3.23 -16.55
C TRP A 102 -0.99 -2.50 -16.14
N VAL A 103 -1.16 -2.14 -14.86
CA VAL A 103 -2.31 -1.34 -14.41
C VAL A 103 -2.30 0.05 -15.04
N GLU A 104 -1.13 0.68 -15.18
CA GLU A 104 -1.00 1.98 -15.86
C GLU A 104 -1.38 1.88 -17.35
N GLU A 105 -0.97 0.82 -18.03
CA GLU A 105 -1.37 0.52 -19.40
C GLU A 105 -2.89 0.29 -19.53
N LEU A 106 -3.47 -0.51 -18.63
CA LEU A 106 -4.91 -0.72 -18.60
C LEU A 106 -5.69 0.58 -18.43
N ARG A 107 -5.28 1.45 -17.50
CA ARG A 107 -5.91 2.76 -17.28
C ARG A 107 -5.90 3.61 -18.54
N ARG A 108 -4.77 3.63 -19.25
CA ARG A 108 -4.62 4.40 -20.48
C ARG A 108 -5.46 3.87 -21.64
N ASP A 109 -5.51 2.53 -21.82
CA ASP A 109 -5.93 1.93 -23.07
C ASP A 109 -7.29 1.19 -22.98
N LYS A 110 -7.65 0.63 -21.81
CA LYS A 110 -8.79 -0.27 -21.67
C LYS A 110 -9.88 0.19 -20.71
N ILE A 111 -9.50 0.89 -19.63
CA ILE A 111 -10.43 1.31 -18.58
C ILE A 111 -10.57 2.82 -18.49
N LYS A 112 -10.20 3.53 -19.55
CA LYS A 112 -10.39 4.98 -19.63
C LYS A 112 -11.85 5.35 -19.39
N VAL A 113 -12.06 6.33 -18.51
CA VAL A 113 -13.37 6.90 -18.21
C VAL A 113 -13.56 8.13 -19.08
N THR A 114 -14.70 8.23 -19.74
CA THR A 114 -15.09 9.41 -20.54
C THR A 114 -15.87 10.41 -19.69
N ASP A 115 -15.89 11.68 -20.08
CA ASP A 115 -16.69 12.69 -19.39
C ASP A 115 -18.19 12.35 -19.41
N ALA A 116 -18.69 11.77 -20.50
CA ALA A 116 -20.08 11.30 -20.59
C ALA A 116 -20.42 10.21 -19.57
N GLU A 117 -19.52 9.23 -19.37
CA GLU A 117 -19.70 8.19 -18.34
C GLU A 117 -19.69 8.79 -16.92
N LEU A 118 -18.84 9.78 -16.70
CA LEU A 118 -18.72 10.47 -15.43
C LEU A 118 -19.99 11.26 -15.10
N GLU A 119 -20.51 12.03 -16.09
CA GLU A 119 -21.76 12.79 -15.95
C GLU A 119 -22.96 11.87 -15.75
N ASP A 120 -23.07 10.79 -16.52
CA ASP A 120 -24.15 9.80 -16.38
C ASP A 120 -24.12 9.12 -14.99
N TYR A 121 -22.94 8.75 -14.53
CA TYR A 121 -22.81 8.16 -13.20
C TYR A 121 -23.22 9.14 -12.10
N TYR A 122 -22.74 10.38 -12.16
CA TYR A 122 -23.11 11.42 -11.19
C TYR A 122 -24.60 11.74 -11.25
N ALA A 123 -25.22 11.77 -12.43
CA ALA A 123 -26.66 12.01 -12.56
C ALA A 123 -27.49 10.93 -11.84
N LYS A 124 -27.04 9.67 -11.89
CA LYS A 124 -27.71 8.53 -11.25
C LYS A 124 -27.42 8.42 -9.75
N THR A 125 -26.24 8.81 -9.32
CA THR A 125 -25.76 8.64 -7.94
C THR A 125 -25.13 9.93 -7.38
N PRO A 126 -25.89 11.06 -7.33
CA PRO A 126 -25.31 12.37 -7.01
C PRO A 126 -25.09 12.59 -5.51
N TYR A 127 -25.40 11.61 -4.67
CA TYR A 127 -25.43 11.79 -3.24
C TYR A 127 -24.15 11.27 -2.56
N GLU A 128 -23.77 12.01 -1.54
CA GLU A 128 -22.81 11.61 -0.53
C GLU A 128 -23.54 11.42 0.80
N ILE A 129 -23.24 10.34 1.51
CA ILE A 129 -23.84 10.03 2.80
C ILE A 129 -22.79 9.96 3.90
N THR A 130 -23.20 10.37 5.10
CA THR A 130 -22.43 10.10 6.33
C THR A 130 -23.23 9.11 7.16
N VAL A 131 -22.56 8.07 7.63
CA VAL A 131 -23.16 7.04 8.48
C VAL A 131 -22.34 6.85 9.75
N GLU A 132 -23.02 6.43 10.82
CA GLU A 132 -22.43 5.81 11.99
C GLU A 132 -22.69 4.31 11.91
N HIS A 133 -21.74 3.49 12.38
CA HIS A 133 -21.90 2.05 12.40
C HIS A 133 -21.56 1.43 13.75
N ILE A 134 -22.15 0.27 14.01
CA ILE A 134 -21.81 -0.63 15.10
C ILE A 134 -21.48 -1.98 14.48
N VAL A 135 -20.38 -2.60 14.88
CA VAL A 135 -19.95 -3.91 14.42
C VAL A 135 -19.98 -4.88 15.61
N MET A 136 -20.69 -5.99 15.47
CA MET A 136 -20.82 -7.01 16.49
C MET A 136 -20.24 -8.35 16.00
N PRO A 137 -19.70 -9.19 16.90
CA PRO A 137 -19.13 -10.48 16.49
C PRO A 137 -20.19 -11.51 16.09
N THR A 138 -21.41 -11.42 16.66
CA THR A 138 -22.49 -12.37 16.40
C THR A 138 -23.76 -11.67 15.95
N TYR A 139 -24.63 -12.43 15.27
CA TYR A 139 -25.95 -11.96 14.84
C TYR A 139 -26.84 -11.61 16.04
N GLU A 140 -26.82 -12.47 17.06
CA GLU A 140 -27.64 -12.34 18.26
C GLU A 140 -27.31 -11.06 19.03
N GLU A 141 -26.02 -10.75 19.18
CA GLU A 141 -25.59 -9.50 19.83
C GLU A 141 -25.98 -8.27 19.01
N ALA A 142 -25.85 -8.33 17.69
CA ALA A 142 -26.26 -7.23 16.81
C ALA A 142 -27.78 -7.01 16.85
N GLU A 143 -28.57 -8.09 16.84
CA GLU A 143 -30.04 -8.01 16.96
C GLU A 143 -30.48 -7.44 18.30
N ALA A 144 -29.86 -7.89 19.40
CA ALA A 144 -30.10 -7.35 20.73
C ALA A 144 -29.76 -5.86 20.85
N ALA A 145 -28.63 -5.44 20.27
CA ALA A 145 -28.23 -4.04 20.21
C ALA A 145 -29.22 -3.20 19.38
N LEU A 146 -29.63 -3.69 18.23
CA LEU A 146 -30.62 -3.02 17.38
C LEU A 146 -31.97 -2.85 18.08
N LYS A 147 -32.45 -3.87 18.80
CA LYS A 147 -33.67 -3.80 19.62
C LYS A 147 -33.58 -2.72 20.70
N LYS A 148 -32.43 -2.64 21.42
CA LYS A 148 -32.21 -1.60 22.42
C LYS A 148 -32.22 -0.20 21.81
N ILE A 149 -31.59 -0.02 20.64
CA ILE A 149 -31.55 1.27 19.94
C ILE A 149 -32.97 1.67 19.48
N LYS A 150 -33.72 0.73 18.90
CA LYS A 150 -35.13 0.97 18.52
C LYS A 150 -36.05 1.27 19.71
N ALA A 151 -35.70 0.77 20.90
CA ALA A 151 -36.38 1.08 22.16
C ALA A 151 -35.90 2.40 22.80
N GLY A 152 -35.05 3.19 22.14
CA GLY A 152 -34.63 4.53 22.57
C GLY A 152 -33.23 4.60 23.20
N ALA A 153 -32.47 3.50 23.24
CA ALA A 153 -31.08 3.57 23.68
C ALA A 153 -30.23 4.38 22.68
N GLY A 154 -29.33 5.22 23.21
CA GLY A 154 -28.46 6.03 22.38
C GLY A 154 -27.51 5.21 21.52
N PHE A 155 -27.52 5.44 20.19
CA PHE A 155 -26.66 4.72 19.24
C PHE A 155 -25.17 4.82 19.61
N ALA A 156 -24.68 6.04 19.85
CA ALA A 156 -23.26 6.29 20.22
C ALA A 156 -22.87 5.59 21.54
N ARG A 157 -23.78 5.47 22.51
CA ARG A 157 -23.52 4.74 23.76
C ARG A 157 -23.31 3.25 23.48
N ILE A 158 -24.23 2.61 22.75
CA ILE A 158 -24.12 1.20 22.41
C ILE A 158 -22.87 0.94 21.55
N ALA A 159 -22.54 1.84 20.62
CA ALA A 159 -21.33 1.77 19.83
C ALA A 159 -20.07 1.75 20.72
N LYS A 160 -19.96 2.69 21.64
CA LYS A 160 -18.82 2.81 22.56
C LYS A 160 -18.69 1.60 23.53
N GLU A 161 -19.83 1.10 24.01
CA GLU A 161 -19.85 -0.02 24.96
C GLU A 161 -19.51 -1.36 24.29
N SER A 162 -20.06 -1.64 23.11
CA SER A 162 -20.15 -3.00 22.58
C SER A 162 -19.63 -3.21 21.16
N SER A 163 -19.34 -2.13 20.39
CA SER A 163 -18.83 -2.32 19.03
C SER A 163 -17.41 -2.89 19.01
N LEU A 164 -17.11 -3.74 18.03
CA LEU A 164 -15.73 -4.17 17.73
C LEU A 164 -14.88 -3.02 17.20
N ASP A 165 -15.51 -2.06 16.50
CA ASP A 165 -14.84 -0.85 15.99
C ASP A 165 -15.36 0.39 16.75
N LYS A 166 -14.76 0.62 17.94
CA LYS A 166 -15.16 1.71 18.84
C LYS A 166 -14.61 3.07 18.43
N ASP A 167 -13.50 3.08 17.71
CA ASP A 167 -12.76 4.29 17.35
C ASP A 167 -13.30 4.92 16.06
N ASN A 168 -13.92 4.14 15.18
CA ASN A 168 -14.43 4.58 13.89
C ASN A 168 -15.96 4.50 13.79
N VAL A 169 -16.66 4.81 14.88
CA VAL A 169 -18.13 4.76 14.91
C VAL A 169 -18.74 5.61 13.79
N ARG A 170 -18.20 6.81 13.54
CA ARG A 170 -18.63 7.70 12.48
C ARG A 170 -17.67 7.61 11.30
N LEU A 171 -18.17 7.11 10.19
CA LEU A 171 -17.38 6.98 8.97
C LEU A 171 -17.27 8.33 8.22
N PRO A 172 -16.17 8.55 7.49
CA PRO A 172 -16.08 9.69 6.59
C PRO A 172 -17.20 9.65 5.55
N PRO A 173 -17.59 10.80 4.97
CA PRO A 173 -18.59 10.84 3.93
C PRO A 173 -18.21 9.96 2.72
N VAL A 174 -19.15 9.15 2.23
CA VAL A 174 -18.97 8.23 1.11
C VAL A 174 -19.96 8.47 0.00
N MET A 175 -19.53 8.30 -1.24
CA MET A 175 -20.38 8.22 -2.42
C MET A 175 -20.72 6.76 -2.75
N TYR A 176 -21.76 6.56 -3.57
CA TYR A 176 -22.11 5.23 -4.07
C TYR A 176 -20.90 4.65 -4.87
N GLY A 177 -20.50 3.42 -4.56
CA GLY A 177 -19.31 2.78 -5.12
C GLY A 177 -18.04 2.90 -4.27
N GLU A 178 -18.08 3.65 -3.16
CA GLU A 178 -16.98 3.76 -2.19
C GLU A 178 -17.23 2.97 -0.90
N PHE A 179 -18.47 2.54 -0.68
CA PHE A 179 -18.84 1.85 0.55
C PHE A 179 -18.71 0.32 0.42
N MET A 180 -18.86 -0.41 1.54
CA MET A 180 -18.89 -1.87 1.52
C MET A 180 -20.11 -2.36 0.74
N PRO A 181 -19.95 -3.23 -0.27
CA PRO A 181 -21.05 -3.62 -1.16
C PRO A 181 -22.27 -4.15 -0.40
N GLU A 182 -22.08 -4.90 0.67
CA GLU A 182 -23.13 -5.52 1.48
C GLU A 182 -23.98 -4.47 2.22
N LEU A 183 -23.39 -3.32 2.54
CA LEU A 183 -24.02 -2.25 3.29
C LEU A 183 -24.52 -1.12 2.39
N GLU A 184 -23.96 -0.98 1.20
CA GLU A 184 -24.12 0.20 0.34
C GLU A 184 -25.57 0.44 -0.05
N GLU A 185 -26.23 -0.58 -0.58
CA GLU A 185 -27.60 -0.44 -1.06
C GLU A 185 -28.57 -0.04 0.07
N MET A 186 -28.40 -0.66 1.25
CA MET A 186 -29.18 -0.32 2.43
C MET A 186 -28.91 1.12 2.89
N ALA A 187 -27.62 1.48 3.04
CA ALA A 187 -27.21 2.79 3.53
C ALA A 187 -27.73 3.94 2.64
N PHE A 188 -27.67 3.77 1.32
CA PHE A 188 -28.14 4.80 0.39
C PHE A 188 -29.69 4.93 0.35
N LYS A 189 -30.43 3.84 0.62
CA LYS A 189 -31.90 3.86 0.70
C LYS A 189 -32.43 4.42 2.03
N MET A 190 -31.65 4.38 3.11
CA MET A 190 -32.03 4.93 4.41
C MET A 190 -32.30 6.44 4.35
N ARG A 191 -33.16 6.93 5.24
CA ARG A 191 -33.39 8.37 5.48
C ARG A 191 -32.41 8.87 6.56
N PRO A 192 -31.97 10.16 6.52
CA PRO A 192 -31.26 10.74 7.62
C PRO A 192 -31.97 10.53 8.97
N GLY A 193 -31.22 10.10 9.98
CA GLY A 193 -31.74 9.72 11.30
C GLY A 193 -32.16 8.25 11.43
N GLU A 194 -32.37 7.55 10.33
CA GLU A 194 -32.83 6.16 10.33
C GLU A 194 -31.71 5.20 10.78
N VAL A 195 -32.13 4.14 11.52
CA VAL A 195 -31.26 3.04 11.96
C VAL A 195 -31.74 1.75 11.31
N GLN A 196 -30.87 1.07 10.60
CA GLN A 196 -31.12 -0.25 10.01
C GLN A 196 -29.96 -1.26 10.28
N GLY A 197 -30.24 -2.50 10.13
CA GLY A 197 -29.38 -3.67 10.28
C GLY A 197 -30.28 -4.89 10.52
N VAL A 198 -29.79 -6.08 10.70
CA VAL A 198 -28.41 -6.52 10.87
C VAL A 198 -27.90 -6.97 9.50
N VAL A 199 -26.72 -6.53 9.07
CA VAL A 199 -26.10 -6.96 7.81
C VAL A 199 -24.75 -7.60 8.11
N LYS A 200 -24.53 -8.81 7.58
CA LYS A 200 -23.24 -9.54 7.72
C LYS A 200 -22.24 -9.04 6.69
N THR A 201 -21.01 -8.79 7.14
CA THR A 201 -19.82 -8.59 6.29
C THR A 201 -18.68 -9.48 6.76
N GLY A 202 -17.54 -9.41 6.11
CA GLY A 202 -16.31 -10.07 6.58
C GLY A 202 -15.80 -9.58 7.93
N LEU A 203 -16.22 -8.40 8.40
CA LEU A 203 -15.82 -7.80 9.68
C LEU A 203 -16.77 -8.16 10.85
N GLY A 204 -17.93 -8.73 10.56
CA GLY A 204 -18.96 -9.04 11.54
C GLY A 204 -20.36 -8.59 11.11
N TYR A 205 -21.21 -8.32 12.10
CA TYR A 205 -22.61 -7.95 11.92
C TYR A 205 -22.81 -6.46 12.17
N HIS A 206 -23.30 -5.73 11.16
CA HIS A 206 -23.36 -4.28 11.15
C HIS A 206 -24.77 -3.77 11.42
N ILE A 207 -24.82 -2.69 12.24
CA ILE A 207 -25.99 -1.84 12.41
C ILE A 207 -25.55 -0.45 11.93
N LEU A 208 -26.32 0.16 11.03
CA LEU A 208 -26.03 1.49 10.48
C LEU A 208 -27.06 2.51 11.00
N LYS A 209 -26.56 3.74 11.22
CA LYS A 209 -27.37 4.94 11.39
C LYS A 209 -26.95 5.96 10.35
N LYS A 210 -27.86 6.37 9.48
CA LYS A 210 -27.59 7.44 8.52
C LYS A 210 -27.65 8.80 9.21
N ILE A 211 -26.59 9.56 9.12
CA ILE A 211 -26.48 10.89 9.74
C ILE A 211 -26.93 11.98 8.78
N SER A 212 -26.42 11.96 7.56
CA SER A 212 -26.73 12.97 6.55
C SER A 212 -26.69 12.40 5.14
N GLN A 213 -27.33 13.13 4.24
CA GLN A 213 -27.23 12.94 2.80
C GLN A 213 -27.14 14.31 2.14
N THR A 214 -26.10 14.52 1.36
CA THR A 214 -25.84 15.77 0.65
C THR A 214 -25.67 15.48 -0.84
N LYS A 215 -25.82 16.53 -1.66
CA LYS A 215 -25.55 16.47 -3.12
C LYS A 215 -24.44 17.47 -3.44
N PRO A 216 -23.16 17.07 -3.28
CA PRO A 216 -22.06 17.96 -3.61
C PRO A 216 -22.03 18.26 -5.12
N PRO A 217 -21.66 19.46 -5.55
CA PRO A 217 -21.48 19.76 -6.97
C PRO A 217 -20.48 18.81 -7.63
N LEU A 218 -20.74 18.42 -8.90
CA LEU A 218 -19.86 17.51 -9.64
C LEU A 218 -18.39 17.99 -9.64
N ALA A 219 -18.16 19.28 -9.76
CA ALA A 219 -16.80 19.84 -9.77
C ALA A 219 -16.01 19.51 -8.48
N GLN A 220 -16.68 19.37 -7.32
CA GLN A 220 -16.04 19.03 -6.05
C GLN A 220 -15.73 17.53 -5.91
N VAL A 221 -16.49 16.67 -6.58
CA VAL A 221 -16.37 15.21 -6.45
C VAL A 221 -15.91 14.52 -7.73
N LYS A 222 -15.56 15.29 -8.78
CA LYS A 222 -15.15 14.76 -10.08
C LYS A 222 -14.08 13.68 -9.97
N GLU A 223 -13.03 13.94 -9.21
CA GLU A 223 -11.91 12.99 -9.01
C GLU A 223 -12.34 11.73 -8.23
N ARG A 224 -13.31 11.84 -7.34
CA ARG A 224 -13.85 10.67 -6.62
C ARG A 224 -14.70 9.81 -7.55
N VAL A 225 -15.59 10.42 -8.33
CA VAL A 225 -16.40 9.71 -9.33
C VAL A 225 -15.50 9.04 -10.37
N LEU A 226 -14.44 9.71 -10.82
CA LEU A 226 -13.46 9.13 -11.73
C LEU A 226 -12.85 7.85 -11.13
N ARG A 227 -12.36 7.90 -9.89
CA ARG A 227 -11.78 6.74 -9.21
C ARG A 227 -12.79 5.58 -9.04
N ILE A 228 -14.05 5.89 -8.72
CA ILE A 228 -15.10 4.87 -8.60
C ILE A 228 -15.32 4.16 -9.95
N LEU A 229 -15.40 4.92 -11.03
CA LEU A 229 -15.61 4.36 -12.37
C LEU A 229 -14.40 3.57 -12.86
N GLU A 230 -13.18 4.08 -12.64
CA GLU A 230 -11.96 3.35 -12.94
C GLU A 230 -11.91 2.02 -12.18
N LYS A 231 -12.22 2.05 -10.87
CA LYS A 231 -12.29 0.84 -10.05
C LYS A 231 -13.32 -0.15 -10.61
N LYS A 232 -14.54 0.30 -10.93
CA LYS A 232 -15.57 -0.57 -11.50
C LYS A 232 -15.14 -1.20 -12.83
N LYS A 233 -14.53 -0.42 -13.71
CA LYS A 233 -13.99 -0.94 -14.98
C LYS A 233 -12.85 -1.93 -14.77
N PHE A 234 -11.97 -1.65 -13.81
CA PHE A 234 -10.88 -2.53 -13.45
C PHE A 234 -11.37 -3.85 -12.86
N ASP A 235 -12.30 -3.79 -11.90
CA ASP A 235 -12.89 -4.98 -11.28
C ASP A 235 -13.61 -5.84 -12.33
N ALA A 236 -14.36 -5.23 -13.24
CA ALA A 236 -15.01 -5.93 -14.35
C ALA A 236 -13.99 -6.56 -15.32
N TYR A 237 -12.86 -5.91 -15.56
CA TYR A 237 -11.77 -6.47 -16.37
C TYR A 237 -11.15 -7.68 -15.70
N LEU A 238 -10.82 -7.59 -14.42
CA LEU A 238 -10.27 -8.70 -13.63
C LEU A 238 -11.24 -9.87 -13.54
N ALA A 239 -12.53 -9.61 -13.33
CA ALA A 239 -13.55 -10.67 -13.28
C ALA A 239 -13.59 -11.50 -14.58
N ARG A 240 -13.45 -10.83 -15.74
CA ARG A 240 -13.37 -11.52 -17.04
C ARG A 240 -12.10 -12.37 -17.17
N PHE A 241 -11.00 -11.92 -16.59
CA PHE A 241 -9.75 -12.68 -16.57
C PHE A 241 -9.84 -13.87 -15.62
N GLN A 242 -10.39 -13.64 -14.42
CA GLN A 242 -10.63 -14.68 -13.42
C GLN A 242 -11.54 -15.79 -13.94
N ALA A 243 -12.60 -15.46 -14.69
CA ALA A 243 -13.50 -16.43 -15.28
C ALA A 243 -12.81 -17.40 -16.28
N LYS A 244 -11.64 -17.03 -16.81
CA LYS A 244 -10.83 -17.84 -17.74
C LYS A 244 -9.63 -18.49 -17.05
N THR A 245 -9.41 -18.22 -15.78
CA THR A 245 -8.25 -18.71 -15.02
C THR A 245 -8.74 -19.64 -13.92
N LYS A 246 -8.21 -20.86 -13.89
CA LYS A 246 -8.53 -21.80 -12.81
C LYS A 246 -7.92 -21.28 -11.51
N VAL A 247 -8.76 -20.99 -10.52
CA VAL A 247 -8.37 -20.61 -9.17
C VAL A 247 -8.86 -21.70 -8.23
N GLU A 248 -7.97 -22.29 -7.46
CA GLU A 248 -8.26 -23.29 -6.45
C GLU A 248 -7.71 -22.85 -5.10
N VAL A 249 -8.58 -22.72 -4.11
CA VAL A 249 -8.17 -22.56 -2.71
C VAL A 249 -8.04 -23.95 -2.12
N LEU A 250 -6.83 -24.35 -1.77
CA LEU A 250 -6.55 -25.72 -1.32
C LEU A 250 -6.69 -25.91 0.20
N ASP A 251 -6.46 -24.86 0.97
CA ASP A 251 -6.53 -24.88 2.42
C ASP A 251 -7.94 -24.50 2.91
N GLU A 252 -8.55 -25.37 3.71
CA GLU A 252 -9.91 -25.20 4.25
C GLU A 252 -10.06 -23.96 5.15
N ASN A 253 -8.98 -23.48 5.77
CA ASN A 253 -9.02 -22.27 6.62
C ASN A 253 -9.23 -20.97 5.81
N TYR A 254 -9.09 -21.03 4.48
CA TYR A 254 -9.20 -19.89 3.57
C TYR A 254 -10.33 -20.02 2.53
N LYS A 255 -11.18 -21.06 2.66
CA LYS A 255 -12.37 -21.27 1.81
C LYS A 255 -13.59 -20.49 2.28
#